data_0bef7b0acb33fc9225bf56e1048230e5
#
_entry.id   0bef7b0acb33fc9225bf56e1048230e5
#
_cell.length_a   1.000
_cell.length_b   1.000
_cell.length_c   1.000
_cell.angle_alpha   90.00
_cell.angle_beta   90.00
_cell.angle_gamma   90.00
#
_symmetry.space_group_name_H-M   'P 1'
#
loop_
_entity.id
_entity.type
_entity.pdbx_description
1 polymer ?
#
loop_
_entity_poly.entity_id
_entity_poly.type
_entity_poly.pdbx_seq_one_letter_code
_entity_poly.pdbx_strand_id
1 'polypeptide(L)'
;MNLIITRNFPPDVGGMQNLMFGLTKSLSEHMMVKVFADEHYQQEKFDEDLSFSIERVGGPKIFRKFRKASLINNYLQKNTKVKNIISDHWKSLENINTKIRKTCLIHSKEINHKKDSFLNKRVVRVLNNCDHIIANSNFTKNLGIEIGVNEEKIKVINPGVFPREEVNPKIDEKILKKLEGKEPRLITVARFDKRKNHEKIIMALRNL
;
A
#
# COMPACT_ATOMS: atom_id res chain seq x y z
N MET A 1 11.96 13.67 10.85
CA MET A 1 11.57 13.40 9.46
C MET A 1 11.25 11.92 9.30
N ASN A 2 10.18 11.59 8.61
CA ASN A 2 9.85 10.23 8.19
C ASN A 2 10.25 10.00 6.74
N LEU A 3 10.77 8.82 6.45
CA LEU A 3 11.06 8.35 5.12
C LEU A 3 10.04 7.28 4.72
N ILE A 4 9.34 7.47 3.62
CA ILE A 4 8.39 6.50 3.08
C ILE A 4 9.00 5.83 1.86
N ILE A 5 9.01 4.51 1.86
CA ILE A 5 9.54 3.69 0.77
C ILE A 5 8.41 2.84 0.22
N THR A 6 7.97 3.13 -0.98
CA THR A 6 6.84 2.45 -1.59
C THR A 6 7.11 2.03 -3.04
N ARG A 7 6.37 1.05 -3.50
CA ARG A 7 6.29 0.66 -4.91
C ARG A 7 4.98 1.12 -5.52
N ASN A 8 3.98 1.33 -4.68
CA ASN A 8 2.60 1.61 -5.05
C ASN A 8 2.25 3.03 -4.64
N PHE A 9 2.44 3.99 -5.54
CA PHE A 9 2.14 5.39 -5.29
C PHE A 9 1.42 6.01 -6.50
N PRO A 10 0.52 6.99 -6.30
CA PRO A 10 -0.06 7.71 -7.43
C PRO A 10 1.02 8.34 -8.32
N PRO A 11 0.71 8.58 -9.61
CA PRO A 11 -0.62 8.57 -10.24
C PRO A 11 -1.17 7.18 -10.59
N ASP A 12 -0.47 6.10 -10.28
CA ASP A 12 -1.03 4.75 -10.38
C ASP A 12 -2.32 4.63 -9.56
N VAL A 13 -3.35 3.95 -10.08
CA VAL A 13 -4.66 3.84 -9.44
C VAL A 13 -4.84 2.49 -8.75
N GLY A 14 -5.14 2.53 -7.46
CA GLY A 14 -5.43 1.32 -6.68
C GLY A 14 -5.51 1.56 -5.18
N GLY A 15 -6.02 0.58 -4.45
CA GLY A 15 -6.19 0.69 -2.99
C GLY A 15 -4.89 0.94 -2.23
N MET A 16 -3.79 0.31 -2.67
CA MET A 16 -2.48 0.50 -2.05
C MET A 16 -1.90 1.89 -2.33
N GLN A 17 -2.06 2.37 -3.56
CA GLN A 17 -1.64 3.70 -3.96
C GLN A 17 -2.36 4.76 -3.14
N ASN A 18 -3.68 4.65 -3.04
CA ASN A 18 -4.51 5.56 -2.23
C ASN A 18 -4.13 5.50 -0.74
N LEU A 19 -3.91 4.29 -0.19
CA LEU A 19 -3.49 4.11 1.19
C LEU A 19 -2.15 4.81 1.46
N MET A 20 -1.14 4.56 0.61
CA MET A 20 0.18 5.15 0.82
C MET A 20 0.18 6.67 0.61
N PHE A 21 -0.61 7.16 -0.32
CA PHE A 21 -0.79 8.59 -0.52
C PHE A 21 -1.48 9.25 0.69
N GLY A 22 -2.58 8.67 1.16
CA GLY A 22 -3.30 9.19 2.33
C GLY A 22 -2.46 9.21 3.58
N LEU A 23 -1.75 8.10 3.85
CA LEU A 23 -0.81 8.02 4.96
C LEU A 23 0.29 9.09 4.85
N THR A 24 0.85 9.26 3.66
CA THR A 24 1.91 10.25 3.41
C THR A 24 1.39 11.67 3.63
N LYS A 25 0.23 11.99 3.07
CA LYS A 25 -0.42 13.30 3.19
C LYS A 25 -0.69 13.63 4.65
N SER A 26 -1.35 12.74 5.39
CA SER A 26 -1.64 12.95 6.81
C SER A 26 -0.38 13.10 7.67
N LEU A 27 0.67 12.33 7.39
CA LEU A 27 1.95 12.50 8.09
C LEU A 27 2.62 13.82 7.74
N SER A 28 2.51 14.31 6.50
CA SER A 28 3.13 15.56 6.07
C SER A 28 2.52 16.81 6.71
N GLU A 29 1.29 16.73 7.17
CA GLU A 29 0.62 17.80 7.94
C GLU A 29 1.26 18.05 9.32
N HIS A 30 1.91 17.03 9.88
CA HIS A 30 2.46 17.09 11.24
C HIS A 30 3.98 17.04 11.28
N MET A 31 4.63 16.56 10.23
CA MET A 31 6.08 16.38 10.22
C MET A 31 6.67 16.31 8.80
N MET A 32 7.96 16.56 8.69
CA MET A 32 8.65 16.42 7.40
C MET A 32 8.62 14.97 6.91
N VAL A 33 8.21 14.80 5.67
CA VAL A 33 8.16 13.50 4.97
C VAL A 33 8.94 13.59 3.66
N LYS A 34 9.70 12.54 3.36
CA LYS A 34 10.25 12.26 2.03
C LYS A 34 9.80 10.90 1.57
N VAL A 35 9.40 10.80 0.30
CA VAL A 35 8.96 9.57 -0.33
C VAL A 35 10.00 9.10 -1.34
N PHE A 36 10.29 7.80 -1.36
CA PHE A 36 10.93 7.10 -2.46
C PHE A 36 9.91 6.15 -3.10
N ALA A 37 9.52 6.44 -4.33
CA ALA A 37 8.53 5.67 -5.08
C ALA A 37 9.10 5.11 -6.38
N ASP A 38 8.38 4.16 -7.00
CA ASP A 38 8.70 3.75 -8.37
C ASP A 38 8.28 4.83 -9.35
N GLU A 39 9.03 4.96 -10.46
CA GLU A 39 8.74 5.87 -11.56
C GLU A 39 7.40 5.50 -12.24
N HIS A 40 6.67 6.52 -12.67
CA HIS A 40 5.44 6.42 -13.45
C HIS A 40 5.45 7.45 -14.60
N TYR A 41 4.91 7.10 -15.76
CA TYR A 41 4.96 7.97 -16.96
C TYR A 41 4.18 9.29 -16.82
N GLN A 42 3.26 9.40 -15.87
CA GLN A 42 2.49 10.63 -15.57
C GLN A 42 2.93 11.31 -14.27
N GLN A 43 4.11 10.98 -13.75
CA GLN A 43 4.55 11.44 -12.43
C GLN A 43 4.74 12.95 -12.34
N GLU A 44 5.27 13.59 -13.37
CA GLU A 44 5.65 15.00 -13.35
C GLU A 44 4.49 15.89 -12.91
N LYS A 45 3.38 15.84 -13.64
CA LYS A 45 2.18 16.61 -13.31
C LYS A 45 1.62 16.31 -11.93
N PHE A 46 1.70 15.04 -11.49
CA PHE A 46 1.19 14.64 -10.17
C PHE A 46 2.10 15.15 -9.04
N ASP A 47 3.41 15.09 -9.25
CA ASP A 47 4.40 15.42 -8.23
C ASP A 47 4.52 16.94 -7.99
N GLU A 48 4.13 17.79 -8.95
CA GLU A 48 4.14 19.26 -8.84
C GLU A 48 3.25 19.80 -7.69
N ASP A 49 2.10 19.15 -7.45
CA ASP A 49 1.11 19.59 -6.48
C ASP A 49 1.32 19.01 -5.07
N LEU A 50 2.44 18.29 -4.83
CA LEU A 50 2.66 17.63 -3.55
C LEU A 50 3.23 18.58 -2.48
N SER A 51 2.66 18.50 -1.28
CA SER A 51 3.16 19.22 -0.09
C SER A 51 4.40 18.59 0.57
N PHE A 52 4.89 17.47 0.04
CA PHE A 52 6.03 16.72 0.55
C PHE A 52 7.01 16.35 -0.57
N SER A 53 8.26 16.09 -0.20
CA SER A 53 9.30 15.72 -1.18
C SER A 53 9.15 14.27 -1.63
N ILE A 54 9.19 14.05 -2.94
CA ILE A 54 9.20 12.72 -3.56
C ILE A 54 10.41 12.54 -4.48
N GLU A 55 10.95 11.33 -4.51
CA GLU A 55 11.99 10.92 -5.43
C GLU A 55 11.56 9.64 -6.13
N ARG A 56 11.45 9.69 -7.45
CA ARG A 56 11.02 8.58 -8.30
C ARG A 56 12.23 7.81 -8.79
N VAL A 57 12.14 6.48 -8.69
CA VAL A 57 13.23 5.59 -9.10
C VAL A 57 12.78 4.75 -10.29
N GLY A 58 13.37 5.02 -11.43
CA GLY A 58 13.09 4.37 -12.70
C GLY A 58 14.05 3.24 -13.06
N GLY A 59 13.99 2.86 -14.36
CA GLY A 59 14.83 1.87 -14.98
C GLY A 59 14.26 0.45 -14.96
N PRO A 60 15.02 -0.54 -15.48
CA PRO A 60 14.53 -1.92 -15.63
C PRO A 60 13.99 -2.50 -14.33
N LYS A 61 12.81 -3.10 -14.37
CA LYS A 61 12.08 -3.63 -13.19
C LYS A 61 12.92 -4.58 -12.33
N ILE A 62 13.80 -5.38 -12.97
CA ILE A 62 14.64 -6.37 -12.27
C ILE A 62 15.64 -5.68 -11.34
N PHE A 63 16.23 -4.57 -11.77
CA PHE A 63 17.28 -3.86 -11.02
C PHE A 63 16.74 -2.70 -10.18
N ARG A 64 15.48 -2.26 -10.41
CA ARG A 64 14.88 -1.09 -9.75
C ARG A 64 14.95 -1.17 -8.22
N LYS A 65 14.68 -2.34 -7.65
CA LYS A 65 14.75 -2.52 -6.19
C LYS A 65 16.16 -2.26 -5.62
N PHE A 66 17.20 -2.67 -6.33
CA PHE A 66 18.59 -2.48 -5.89
C PHE A 66 19.01 -1.02 -6.06
N ARG A 67 18.66 -0.40 -7.18
CA ARG A 67 18.89 1.05 -7.40
C ARG A 67 18.20 1.88 -6.32
N LYS A 68 16.92 1.60 -6.05
CA LYS A 68 16.16 2.29 -4.99
C LYS A 68 16.83 2.10 -3.63
N ALA A 69 17.23 0.89 -3.27
CA ALA A 69 17.94 0.63 -2.01
C ALA A 69 19.26 1.38 -1.93
N SER A 70 20.04 1.43 -3.01
CA SER A 70 21.30 2.16 -3.07
C SER A 70 21.09 3.66 -2.86
N LEU A 71 20.11 4.27 -3.58
CA LEU A 71 19.77 5.68 -3.42
C LEU A 71 19.33 6.00 -1.99
N ILE A 72 18.48 5.15 -1.41
CA ILE A 72 18.00 5.32 -0.04
C ILE A 72 19.15 5.20 0.96
N ASN A 73 20.00 4.18 0.86
CA ASN A 73 21.14 4.02 1.76
C ASN A 73 22.08 5.24 1.69
N ASN A 74 22.39 5.73 0.49
CA ASN A 74 23.17 6.95 0.31
C ASN A 74 22.49 8.19 0.91
N TYR A 75 21.16 8.28 0.74
CA TYR A 75 20.38 9.36 1.33
C TYR A 75 20.43 9.33 2.86
N LEU A 76 20.28 8.15 3.46
CA LEU A 76 20.31 7.95 4.91
C LEU A 76 21.68 8.28 5.52
N GLN A 77 22.76 7.99 4.82
CA GLN A 77 24.12 8.37 5.25
C GLN A 77 24.32 9.88 5.34
N LYS A 78 23.69 10.63 4.43
CA LYS A 78 23.79 12.10 4.35
C LYS A 78 22.77 12.85 5.20
N ASN A 79 21.71 12.19 5.67
CA ASN A 79 20.57 12.82 6.31
C ASN A 79 20.25 12.22 7.69
N THR A 80 20.93 12.73 8.71
CA THR A 80 20.76 12.31 10.11
C THR A 80 19.38 12.69 10.72
N LYS A 81 18.60 13.50 10.01
CA LYS A 81 17.24 13.94 10.44
C LYS A 81 16.19 12.84 10.30
N VAL A 82 16.45 11.79 9.54
CA VAL A 82 15.51 10.65 9.40
C VAL A 82 15.44 9.88 10.71
N LYS A 83 14.24 9.74 11.26
CA LYS A 83 13.98 9.03 12.53
C LYS A 83 13.21 7.73 12.33
N ASN A 84 12.39 7.66 11.28
CA ASN A 84 11.58 6.48 11.00
C ASN A 84 11.56 6.21 9.48
N ILE A 85 11.49 4.94 9.14
CA ILE A 85 11.28 4.44 7.78
C ILE A 85 9.98 3.66 7.78
N ILE A 86 9.08 3.98 6.84
CA ILE A 86 7.79 3.31 6.68
C ILE A 86 7.73 2.72 5.27
N SER A 87 7.31 1.48 5.14
CA SER A 87 7.15 0.85 3.83
C SER A 87 5.87 0.02 3.74
N ASP A 88 5.28 -0.01 2.55
CA ASP A 88 4.13 -0.82 2.18
C ASP A 88 4.46 -2.26 1.78
N HIS A 89 5.75 -2.62 1.75
CA HIS A 89 6.16 -3.92 1.26
C HIS A 89 7.53 -4.34 1.80
N TRP A 90 7.62 -5.55 2.35
CA TRP A 90 8.86 -6.08 2.91
C TRP A 90 10.08 -6.06 1.94
N LYS A 91 9.86 -6.27 0.62
CA LYS A 91 10.94 -6.23 -0.38
C LYS A 91 11.59 -4.84 -0.50
N SER A 92 10.87 -3.80 -0.15
CA SER A 92 11.39 -2.43 -0.18
C SER A 92 12.37 -2.18 0.97
N LEU A 93 12.27 -2.95 2.06
CA LEU A 93 13.15 -2.86 3.23
C LEU A 93 14.32 -3.86 3.18
N GLU A 94 14.26 -4.87 2.30
CA GLU A 94 15.19 -6.00 2.29
C GLU A 94 16.67 -5.60 2.20
N ASN A 95 16.98 -4.53 1.48
CA ASN A 95 18.35 -4.06 1.26
C ASN A 95 18.62 -2.68 1.90
N ILE A 96 17.81 -2.29 2.89
CA ILE A 96 18.00 -1.04 3.63
C ILE A 96 18.82 -1.32 4.89
N ASN A 97 20.09 -0.91 4.83
CA ASN A 97 21.07 -1.14 5.90
C ASN A 97 21.15 0.08 6.82
N THR A 98 20.37 0.07 7.90
CA THR A 98 20.35 1.16 8.86
C THR A 98 19.82 0.71 10.21
N LYS A 99 20.23 1.41 11.27
CA LYS A 99 19.68 1.29 12.63
C LYS A 99 18.45 2.16 12.87
N ILE A 100 18.03 2.95 11.87
CA ILE A 100 16.83 3.78 11.95
C ILE A 100 15.62 2.86 12.06
N ARG A 101 14.66 3.26 12.92
CA ARG A 101 13.42 2.52 13.17
C ARG A 101 12.67 2.23 11.87
N LYS A 102 12.30 0.98 11.65
CA LYS A 102 11.58 0.50 10.47
C LYS A 102 10.19 0.02 10.83
N THR A 103 9.20 0.52 10.11
CA THR A 103 7.81 0.06 10.16
C THR A 103 7.42 -0.51 8.79
N CYS A 104 6.91 -1.73 8.76
CA CYS A 104 6.42 -2.37 7.55
C CYS A 104 4.91 -2.58 7.62
N LEU A 105 4.17 -2.11 6.60
CA LEU A 105 2.76 -2.44 6.43
C LEU A 105 2.67 -3.78 5.70
N ILE A 106 1.76 -4.65 6.14
CA ILE A 106 1.49 -5.96 5.52
C ILE A 106 0.01 -6.09 5.15
N HIS A 107 -0.26 -6.73 3.98
CA HIS A 107 -1.59 -6.76 3.34
C HIS A 107 -2.03 -8.16 2.91
N SER A 108 -1.46 -9.19 3.48
CA SER A 108 -1.69 -10.62 3.26
C SER A 108 -1.03 -11.23 2.01
N LYS A 109 -1.34 -10.77 0.80
CA LYS A 109 -0.89 -11.41 -0.45
C LYS A 109 0.63 -11.52 -0.58
N GLU A 110 1.35 -10.47 -0.20
CA GLU A 110 2.81 -10.36 -0.36
C GLU A 110 3.59 -11.16 0.69
N ILE A 111 2.91 -11.60 1.76
CA ILE A 111 3.49 -12.43 2.81
C ILE A 111 3.01 -13.88 2.76
N ASN A 112 1.92 -14.16 2.02
CA ASN A 112 1.33 -15.51 1.92
C ASN A 112 2.18 -16.42 1.03
N HIS A 113 3.22 -16.97 1.61
CA HIS A 113 4.10 -17.95 0.97
C HIS A 113 4.10 -19.24 1.78
N LYS A 114 4.27 -20.38 1.08
CA LYS A 114 4.38 -21.69 1.74
C LYS A 114 5.44 -21.61 2.84
N LYS A 115 5.08 -22.00 4.05
CA LYS A 115 5.97 -22.04 5.22
C LYS A 115 7.27 -22.77 4.86
N ASP A 116 8.39 -22.29 5.36
CA ASP A 116 9.76 -22.79 5.13
C ASP A 116 10.27 -22.70 3.68
N SER A 117 9.48 -22.16 2.75
CA SER A 117 9.98 -21.86 1.41
C SER A 117 11.05 -20.75 1.44
N PHE A 118 11.86 -20.67 0.39
CA PHE A 118 12.86 -19.63 0.25
C PHE A 118 12.29 -18.20 0.38
N LEU A 119 11.10 -17.96 -0.22
CA LEU A 119 10.43 -16.67 -0.12
C LEU A 119 9.90 -16.43 1.29
N ASN A 120 9.32 -17.43 1.96
CA ASN A 120 8.87 -17.32 3.34
C ASN A 120 10.03 -16.94 4.27
N LYS A 121 11.17 -17.64 4.21
CA LYS A 121 12.35 -17.33 5.02
C LYS A 121 12.83 -15.88 4.82
N ARG A 122 12.78 -15.37 3.59
CA ARG A 122 13.12 -13.97 3.31
C ARG A 122 12.13 -12.98 3.91
N VAL A 123 10.82 -13.24 3.77
CA VAL A 123 9.75 -12.42 4.38
C VAL A 123 9.96 -12.33 5.88
N VAL A 124 10.05 -13.49 6.55
CA VAL A 124 10.19 -13.58 8.01
C VAL A 124 11.44 -12.86 8.49
N ARG A 125 12.59 -13.07 7.82
CA ARG A 125 13.84 -12.37 8.14
C ARG A 125 13.67 -10.85 8.07
N VAL A 126 13.08 -10.33 6.99
CA VAL A 126 12.95 -8.88 6.80
C VAL A 126 11.95 -8.28 7.80
N LEU A 127 10.81 -8.94 8.01
CA LEU A 127 9.79 -8.46 8.93
C LEU A 127 10.28 -8.52 10.39
N ASN A 128 10.96 -9.58 10.80
CA ASN A 128 11.51 -9.67 12.15
C ASN A 128 12.66 -8.68 12.40
N ASN A 129 13.26 -8.11 11.35
CA ASN A 129 14.21 -7.00 11.43
C ASN A 129 13.56 -5.62 11.44
N CYS A 130 12.23 -5.54 11.35
CA CYS A 130 11.49 -4.30 11.58
C CYS A 130 11.23 -4.11 13.07
N ASP A 131 11.10 -2.85 13.50
CA ASP A 131 10.71 -2.50 14.88
C ASP A 131 9.20 -2.67 15.06
N HIS A 132 8.42 -2.30 14.03
CA HIS A 132 6.97 -2.41 14.02
C HIS A 132 6.48 -3.00 12.70
N ILE A 133 5.43 -3.80 12.81
CA ILE A 133 4.70 -4.36 11.67
C ILE A 133 3.23 -3.99 11.85
N ILE A 134 2.65 -3.38 10.81
CA ILE A 134 1.24 -2.99 10.81
C ILE A 134 0.47 -3.89 9.86
N ALA A 135 -0.38 -4.72 10.41
CA ALA A 135 -1.31 -5.55 9.65
C ALA A 135 -2.61 -4.80 9.39
N ASN A 136 -3.13 -4.87 8.17
CA ASN A 136 -4.37 -4.21 7.77
C ASN A 136 -5.63 -4.89 8.33
N SER A 137 -5.52 -6.05 8.96
CA SER A 137 -6.62 -6.81 9.55
C SER A 137 -6.11 -7.90 10.50
N ASN A 138 -6.99 -8.44 11.33
CA ASN A 138 -6.69 -9.61 12.16
C ASN A 138 -6.32 -10.84 11.31
N PHE A 139 -6.96 -11.02 10.15
CA PHE A 139 -6.58 -12.07 9.22
C PHE A 139 -5.12 -11.97 8.79
N THR A 140 -4.67 -10.77 8.43
CA THR A 140 -3.28 -10.53 8.02
C THR A 140 -2.30 -10.68 9.19
N LYS A 141 -2.68 -10.25 10.41
CA LYS A 141 -1.90 -10.51 11.63
C LYS A 141 -1.70 -12.01 11.84
N ASN A 142 -2.79 -12.78 11.84
CA ASN A 142 -2.73 -14.23 12.06
C ASN A 142 -1.87 -14.94 11.00
N LEU A 143 -2.02 -14.55 9.72
CA LEU A 143 -1.16 -15.06 8.65
C LEU A 143 0.32 -14.73 8.91
N GLY A 144 0.63 -13.52 9.38
CA GLY A 144 2.00 -13.13 9.75
C GLY A 144 2.58 -14.03 10.83
N ILE A 145 1.80 -14.32 11.88
CA ILE A 145 2.21 -15.23 12.98
C ILE A 145 2.42 -16.65 12.44
N GLU A 146 1.47 -17.15 11.65
CA GLU A 146 1.52 -18.50 11.07
C GLU A 146 2.78 -18.75 10.24
N ILE A 147 3.21 -17.78 9.48
CA ILE A 147 4.43 -17.88 8.66
C ILE A 147 5.73 -17.68 9.44
N GLY A 148 5.69 -17.32 10.73
CA GLY A 148 6.84 -17.22 11.64
C GLY A 148 7.30 -15.80 11.97
N VAL A 149 6.47 -14.78 11.76
CA VAL A 149 6.76 -13.40 12.19
C VAL A 149 6.46 -13.27 13.69
N ASN A 150 7.32 -12.57 14.42
CA ASN A 150 7.14 -12.31 15.84
C ASN A 150 5.88 -11.50 16.10
N GLU A 151 4.94 -12.08 16.87
CA GLU A 151 3.64 -11.50 17.19
C GLU A 151 3.76 -10.14 17.90
N GLU A 152 4.70 -9.98 18.83
CA GLU A 152 4.88 -8.77 19.62
C GLU A 152 5.14 -7.53 18.77
N LYS A 153 5.67 -7.74 17.55
CA LYS A 153 5.94 -6.67 16.57
C LYS A 153 4.74 -6.30 15.73
N ILE A 154 3.68 -7.14 15.71
CA ILE A 154 2.53 -6.96 14.83
C ILE A 154 1.39 -6.25 15.55
N LYS A 155 1.01 -5.08 15.05
CA LYS A 155 -0.19 -4.35 15.46
C LYS A 155 -1.20 -4.32 14.32
N VAL A 156 -2.49 -4.43 14.66
CA VAL A 156 -3.57 -4.29 13.66
C VAL A 156 -4.01 -2.84 13.63
N ILE A 157 -3.92 -2.22 12.44
CA ILE A 157 -4.48 -0.92 12.15
C ILE A 157 -5.25 -1.05 10.84
N ASN A 158 -6.57 -0.96 10.91
CA ASN A 158 -7.41 -1.01 9.72
C ASN A 158 -7.15 0.20 8.83
N PRO A 159 -7.12 0.04 7.49
CA PRO A 159 -6.93 1.15 6.58
C PRO A 159 -8.01 2.21 6.76
N GLY A 160 -7.59 3.47 6.83
CA GLY A 160 -8.50 4.60 6.78
C GLY A 160 -9.05 4.83 5.37
N VAL A 161 -10.10 5.62 5.28
CA VAL A 161 -10.66 6.14 4.04
C VAL A 161 -10.58 7.66 4.06
N PHE A 162 -10.42 8.28 2.90
CA PHE A 162 -10.52 9.72 2.81
C PHE A 162 -11.93 10.19 3.19
N PRO A 163 -12.05 11.35 3.86
CA PRO A 163 -13.35 12.01 3.99
C PRO A 163 -13.97 12.13 2.61
N ARG A 164 -15.27 11.87 2.50
CA ARG A 164 -15.98 12.15 1.25
C ARG A 164 -15.92 13.65 1.00
N GLU A 165 -15.37 14.03 -0.15
CA GLU A 165 -15.72 15.33 -0.72
C GLU A 165 -17.24 15.30 -1.00
N GLU A 166 -17.94 16.37 -0.68
CA GLU A 166 -19.36 16.52 -1.06
C GLU A 166 -19.42 16.55 -2.59
N VAL A 167 -19.45 15.37 -3.18
CA VAL A 167 -19.76 15.23 -4.60
C VAL A 167 -21.27 15.49 -4.71
N ASN A 168 -21.63 16.62 -5.27
CA ASN A 168 -23.01 16.81 -5.75
C ASN A 168 -23.19 15.90 -6.99
N PRO A 169 -23.77 14.70 -6.83
CA PRO A 169 -23.84 13.77 -7.94
C PRO A 169 -24.91 14.32 -8.89
N LYS A 170 -24.51 14.82 -10.04
CA LYS A 170 -25.40 14.82 -11.19
C LYS A 170 -25.66 13.36 -11.55
N ILE A 171 -26.63 12.76 -10.87
CA ILE A 171 -27.06 11.40 -11.20
C ILE A 171 -27.60 11.47 -12.59
N ASP A 172 -27.06 10.68 -13.51
CA ASP A 172 -27.56 10.59 -14.88
C ASP A 172 -29.05 10.16 -14.83
N GLU A 173 -29.96 11.04 -15.21
CA GLU A 173 -31.40 10.80 -15.24
C GLU A 173 -31.74 9.54 -16.02
N LYS A 174 -30.95 9.18 -17.04
CA LYS A 174 -31.11 7.95 -17.80
C LYS A 174 -30.90 6.71 -16.94
N ILE A 175 -29.94 6.77 -15.96
CA ILE A 175 -29.73 5.69 -15.01
C ILE A 175 -30.91 5.60 -14.05
N LEU A 176 -31.38 6.72 -13.51
CA LEU A 176 -32.53 6.74 -12.61
C LEU A 176 -33.77 6.13 -13.26
N LYS A 177 -34.11 6.54 -14.51
CA LYS A 177 -35.22 5.95 -15.27
C LYS A 177 -35.10 4.44 -15.49
N LYS A 178 -33.86 3.94 -15.72
CA LYS A 178 -33.63 2.50 -15.87
C LYS A 178 -33.82 1.71 -14.58
N LEU A 179 -33.66 2.35 -13.43
CA LEU A 179 -33.78 1.75 -12.10
C LEU A 179 -35.18 1.94 -11.48
N GLU A 180 -36.03 2.73 -12.09
CA GLU A 180 -37.40 3.00 -11.61
C GLU A 180 -38.22 1.69 -11.55
N GLY A 181 -38.85 1.44 -10.40
CA GLY A 181 -39.65 0.23 -10.16
C GLY A 181 -38.86 -1.07 -10.05
N LYS A 182 -37.52 -1.01 -9.99
CA LYS A 182 -36.66 -2.20 -9.83
C LYS A 182 -36.06 -2.23 -8.44
N GLU A 183 -36.56 -3.14 -7.63
CA GLU A 183 -36.05 -3.40 -6.28
C GLU A 183 -35.94 -4.91 -6.02
N PRO A 184 -34.96 -5.41 -5.23
CA PRO A 184 -33.86 -4.64 -4.63
C PRO A 184 -32.80 -4.23 -5.68
N ARG A 185 -32.07 -3.13 -5.40
CA ARG A 185 -30.94 -2.66 -6.23
C ARG A 185 -29.62 -3.12 -5.64
N LEU A 186 -28.88 -3.89 -6.40
CA LEU A 186 -27.57 -4.40 -5.97
C LEU A 186 -26.48 -3.73 -6.82
N ILE A 187 -25.41 -3.31 -6.15
CA ILE A 187 -24.23 -2.73 -6.80
C ILE A 187 -22.97 -3.51 -6.46
N THR A 188 -22.16 -3.78 -7.47
CA THR A 188 -20.80 -4.36 -7.28
C THR A 188 -19.78 -3.43 -7.89
N VAL A 189 -18.89 -2.89 -7.02
CA VAL A 189 -17.80 -2.01 -7.43
C VAL A 189 -16.50 -2.74 -7.26
N ALA A 190 -15.94 -3.31 -8.34
CA ALA A 190 -14.69 -4.04 -8.30
C ALA A 190 -14.03 -4.09 -9.69
N ARG A 191 -12.72 -4.34 -9.73
CA ARG A 191 -12.02 -4.63 -10.99
C ARG A 191 -12.52 -5.96 -11.56
N PHE A 192 -12.52 -6.10 -12.88
CA PHE A 192 -12.73 -7.41 -13.52
C PHE A 192 -11.51 -8.31 -13.27
N ASP A 193 -11.52 -8.97 -12.14
CA ASP A 193 -10.49 -9.90 -11.67
C ASP A 193 -11.18 -11.17 -11.20
N LYS A 194 -10.67 -12.35 -11.58
CA LYS A 194 -11.23 -13.66 -11.22
C LYS A 194 -11.52 -13.79 -9.72
N ARG A 195 -10.69 -13.17 -8.87
CA ARG A 195 -10.87 -13.18 -7.40
C ARG A 195 -12.08 -12.36 -6.93
N LYS A 196 -12.60 -11.44 -7.77
CA LYS A 196 -13.79 -10.62 -7.44
C LYS A 196 -15.09 -11.36 -7.78
N ASN A 197 -14.99 -12.46 -8.54
CA ASN A 197 -16.00 -13.46 -8.71
C ASN A 197 -17.36 -12.93 -9.19
N HIS A 198 -17.32 -11.98 -10.13
CA HIS A 198 -18.53 -11.34 -10.69
C HIS A 198 -19.55 -12.35 -11.21
N GLU A 199 -19.08 -13.45 -11.79
CA GLU A 199 -19.91 -14.54 -12.30
C GLU A 199 -20.80 -15.12 -11.20
N LYS A 200 -20.23 -15.49 -10.05
CA LYS A 200 -21.00 -16.02 -8.93
C LYS A 200 -21.94 -15.00 -8.31
N ILE A 201 -21.60 -13.71 -8.32
CA ILE A 201 -22.51 -12.65 -7.89
C ILE A 201 -23.73 -12.61 -8.79
N ILE A 202 -23.53 -12.66 -10.13
CA ILE A 202 -24.63 -12.67 -11.10
C ILE A 202 -25.47 -13.96 -10.96
N MET A 203 -24.82 -15.12 -10.77
CA MET A 203 -25.52 -16.40 -10.56
C MET A 203 -26.36 -16.38 -9.28
N ALA A 204 -25.89 -15.75 -8.22
CA ALA A 204 -26.62 -15.66 -6.96
C ALA A 204 -27.94 -14.86 -7.10
N LEU A 205 -28.02 -13.91 -8.04
CA LEU A 205 -29.25 -13.16 -8.33
C LEU A 205 -30.41 -14.03 -8.83
N ARG A 206 -30.13 -15.24 -9.33
CA ARG A 206 -31.20 -16.17 -9.77
C ARG A 206 -31.98 -16.77 -8.60
N ASN A 207 -31.45 -16.65 -7.37
CA ASN A 207 -32.02 -17.21 -6.16
C ASN A 207 -32.69 -16.14 -5.28
N LEU A 208 -32.74 -14.91 -5.77
CA LEU A 208 -33.46 -13.78 -5.17
C LEU A 208 -34.78 -13.51 -5.88
#